data_26b8400f2f4232d8a0ca4866881a9d15
#
_entry.id   26b8400f2f4232d8a0ca4866881a9d15
#
_cell.length_a   1.000
_cell.length_b   1.000
_cell.length_c   1.000
_cell.angle_alpha   90.00
_cell.angle_beta   90.00
_cell.angle_gamma   90.00
#
_symmetry.space_group_name_H-M   'P 1'
#
loop_
_entity.id
_entity.type
_entity.pdbx_description
1 polymer ?
#
loop_
_entity_poly.entity_id
_entity_poly.type
_entity_poly.pdbx_seq_one_letter_code
_entity_poly.pdbx_strand_id
1 'polypeptide(L)'
;WSGILIEPKYTKNISSTLIKKEMTNIISSPDNRVSRLKRLMKSKNIVRILESHNSLTGLIIDKINIVKDKKLIEFDGMWSSSLTDSATRGLPDNSSLSFSARISSLQDMLDVTSKLIVFDADNGGQIEHLPFLVRSLERSGVSAIIMEDKIGLKKNSLFKNQSGAKQDKPNDFAKKIKKI
;
A
#
# COMPACT_ATOMS: atom_id res chain seq x y z
N TRP A 1 47.66 29.64 4.61
CA TRP A 1 46.95 28.70 3.79
C TRP A 1 47.01 29.22 2.34
N SER A 2 47.63 28.49 1.46
CA SER A 2 47.83 28.88 0.03
C SER A 2 46.99 28.04 -0.94
N GLY A 3 45.79 27.71 -0.53
CA GLY A 3 44.85 26.95 -1.36
C GLY A 3 44.16 27.82 -2.40
N ILE A 4 43.97 27.28 -3.61
CA ILE A 4 43.15 27.89 -4.65
C ILE A 4 41.70 27.49 -4.43
N LEU A 5 40.79 28.47 -4.26
CA LEU A 5 39.37 28.23 -4.22
C LEU A 5 38.89 28.06 -5.68
N ILE A 6 38.48 26.85 -6.02
CA ILE A 6 37.84 26.59 -7.31
C ILE A 6 36.33 26.55 -7.07
N GLU A 7 35.61 27.58 -7.48
CA GLU A 7 34.16 27.57 -7.54
C GLU A 7 33.71 26.88 -8.83
N PRO A 8 33.06 25.72 -8.76
CA PRO A 8 32.51 25.10 -9.96
C PRO A 8 31.44 26.01 -10.58
N LYS A 9 31.46 26.14 -11.88
CA LYS A 9 30.41 26.91 -12.59
C LYS A 9 29.04 26.32 -12.24
N TYR A 10 28.09 27.18 -11.88
CA TYR A 10 26.71 26.78 -11.65
C TYR A 10 26.14 26.09 -12.89
N THR A 11 25.67 24.86 -12.74
CA THR A 11 25.07 24.11 -13.83
C THR A 11 23.70 24.70 -14.16
N LYS A 12 23.57 25.34 -15.29
CA LYS A 12 22.30 25.93 -15.76
C LYS A 12 21.22 24.84 -15.80
N ASN A 13 19.99 25.20 -15.42
CA ASN A 13 18.80 24.34 -15.44
C ASN A 13 18.77 23.20 -14.41
N ILE A 14 19.65 23.20 -13.40
CA ILE A 14 19.54 22.32 -12.25
C ILE A 14 19.21 23.17 -11.03
N SER A 15 18.06 22.91 -10.41
CA SER A 15 17.67 23.51 -9.14
C SER A 15 17.36 22.42 -8.11
N SER A 16 17.46 22.78 -6.83
CA SER A 16 17.06 21.89 -5.74
C SER A 16 15.59 21.44 -5.88
N THR A 17 14.75 22.29 -6.45
CA THR A 17 13.33 21.97 -6.74
C THR A 17 13.21 20.92 -7.83
N LEU A 18 14.00 21.05 -8.91
CA LEU A 18 14.02 20.06 -10.00
C LEU A 18 14.55 18.72 -9.50
N ILE A 19 15.65 18.72 -8.75
CA ILE A 19 16.22 17.51 -8.16
C ILE A 19 15.19 16.84 -7.22
N LYS A 20 14.51 17.61 -6.36
CA LYS A 20 13.45 17.09 -5.50
C LYS A 20 12.30 16.47 -6.29
N LYS A 21 11.90 17.10 -7.40
CA LYS A 21 10.84 16.57 -8.28
C LYS A 21 11.26 15.25 -8.93
N GLU A 22 12.46 15.17 -9.45
CA GLU A 22 13.01 13.93 -10.04
C GLU A 22 13.16 12.83 -8.97
N MET A 23 13.64 13.16 -7.77
CA MET A 23 13.69 12.21 -6.65
C MET A 23 12.29 11.72 -6.27
N THR A 24 11.26 12.56 -6.33
CA THR A 24 9.87 12.14 -6.07
C THR A 24 9.40 11.15 -7.12
N ASN A 25 9.72 11.38 -8.40
CA ASN A 25 9.42 10.44 -9.47
C ASN A 25 10.13 9.08 -9.28
N ILE A 26 11.39 9.10 -8.88
CA ILE A 26 12.15 7.87 -8.55
C ILE A 26 11.54 7.14 -7.36
N ILE A 27 11.12 7.89 -6.33
CA ILE A 27 10.49 7.32 -5.13
C ILE A 27 9.12 6.69 -5.45
N SER A 28 8.45 7.14 -6.48
CA SER A 28 7.16 6.58 -6.94
C SER A 28 7.31 5.29 -7.73
N SER A 29 8.52 4.88 -8.11
CA SER A 29 8.73 3.61 -8.81
C SER A 29 8.27 2.42 -7.95
N PRO A 30 7.73 1.35 -8.57
CA PRO A 30 7.28 0.16 -7.86
C PRO A 30 8.33 -0.40 -6.88
N ASP A 31 9.58 -0.56 -7.31
CA ASP A 31 10.67 -1.10 -6.49
C ASP A 31 10.92 -0.31 -5.20
N ASN A 32 10.90 1.02 -5.32
CA ASN A 32 11.07 1.89 -4.15
C ASN A 32 9.87 1.84 -3.22
N ARG A 33 8.66 1.70 -3.78
CA ARG A 33 7.42 1.64 -3.00
C ARG A 33 7.29 0.33 -2.24
N VAL A 34 7.60 -0.82 -2.85
CA VAL A 34 7.61 -2.14 -2.21
C VAL A 34 8.39 -2.12 -0.89
N SER A 35 9.58 -1.58 -0.88
CA SER A 35 10.43 -1.55 0.34
C SER A 35 10.09 -0.44 1.33
N ARG A 36 9.13 0.45 1.03
CA ARG A 36 8.86 1.67 1.81
C ARG A 36 8.34 1.39 3.22
N LEU A 37 7.41 0.44 3.37
CA LEU A 37 6.91 0.07 4.70
C LEU A 37 8.05 -0.40 5.60
N LYS A 38 8.89 -1.31 5.11
CA LYS A 38 10.04 -1.83 5.88
C LYS A 38 11.01 -0.72 6.30
N ARG A 39 11.24 0.28 5.44
CA ARG A 39 12.08 1.44 5.80
C ARG A 39 11.42 2.32 6.88
N LEU A 40 10.13 2.58 6.76
CA LEU A 40 9.39 3.38 7.73
C LEU A 40 9.33 2.72 9.10
N MET A 41 9.08 1.42 9.16
CA MET A 41 9.08 0.65 10.42
C MET A 41 10.44 0.69 11.15
N LYS A 42 11.55 0.86 10.41
CA LYS A 42 12.88 1.03 11.01
C LYS A 42 13.15 2.45 11.50
N SER A 43 12.48 3.46 10.93
CA SER A 43 12.76 4.88 11.19
C SER A 43 11.72 5.57 12.05
N LYS A 44 10.55 4.98 12.24
CA LYS A 44 9.44 5.55 13.01
C LYS A 44 8.91 4.55 14.03
N ASN A 45 8.55 5.04 15.21
CA ASN A 45 7.89 4.23 16.24
C ASN A 45 6.46 3.82 15.83
N ILE A 46 5.79 4.66 15.03
CA ILE A 46 4.42 4.45 14.56
C ILE A 46 4.35 4.81 13.09
N VAL A 47 3.82 3.90 12.27
CA VAL A 47 3.46 4.14 10.87
C VAL A 47 1.95 4.36 10.81
N ARG A 48 1.51 5.49 10.25
CA ARG A 48 0.12 5.88 10.15
C ARG A 48 -0.41 5.56 8.76
N ILE A 49 -1.38 4.67 8.70
CA ILE A 49 -2.00 4.23 7.46
C ILE A 49 -3.48 4.53 7.53
N LEU A 50 -4.05 5.12 6.50
CA LEU A 50 -5.48 5.41 6.40
C LEU A 50 -6.09 4.61 5.23
N GLU A 51 -7.33 4.20 5.39
CA GLU A 51 -8.06 3.49 4.35
C GLU A 51 -8.27 4.37 3.11
N SER A 52 -8.12 3.75 1.92
CA SER A 52 -8.37 4.38 0.62
C SER A 52 -8.91 3.33 -0.36
N HIS A 53 -9.88 3.72 -1.16
CA HIS A 53 -10.58 2.83 -2.10
C HIS A 53 -10.69 3.40 -3.53
N ASN A 54 -10.19 4.61 -3.77
CA ASN A 54 -10.12 5.22 -5.09
C ASN A 54 -9.07 6.33 -5.14
N SER A 55 -8.82 6.87 -6.34
CA SER A 55 -7.82 7.93 -6.57
C SER A 55 -8.10 9.20 -5.76
N LEU A 56 -9.38 9.59 -5.59
CA LEU A 56 -9.72 10.80 -4.84
C LEU A 56 -9.36 10.67 -3.37
N THR A 57 -9.73 9.56 -2.73
CA THR A 57 -9.36 9.29 -1.32
C THR A 57 -7.85 9.14 -1.18
N GLY A 58 -7.19 8.51 -2.16
CA GLY A 58 -5.73 8.44 -2.25
C GLY A 58 -5.07 9.81 -2.31
N LEU A 59 -5.56 10.70 -3.16
CA LEU A 59 -5.06 12.07 -3.28
C LEU A 59 -5.26 12.88 -1.99
N ILE A 60 -6.41 12.73 -1.32
CA ILE A 60 -6.66 13.38 -0.03
C ILE A 60 -5.62 12.93 1.00
N ILE A 61 -5.39 11.61 1.12
CA ILE A 61 -4.41 11.05 2.06
C ILE A 61 -2.98 11.51 1.71
N ASP A 62 -2.67 11.64 0.43
CA ASP A 62 -1.36 12.12 -0.01
C ASP A 62 -1.09 13.56 0.40
N LYS A 63 -2.11 14.42 0.36
CA LYS A 63 -1.98 15.86 0.57
C LYS A 63 -2.28 16.32 1.99
N ILE A 64 -3.10 15.57 2.75
CA ILE A 64 -3.48 15.99 4.09
C ILE A 64 -2.29 15.95 5.05
N ASN A 65 -2.05 17.05 5.71
CA ASN A 65 -1.03 17.16 6.74
C ASN A 65 -1.37 18.27 7.72
N ILE A 66 -0.78 18.22 8.90
CA ILE A 66 -0.83 19.29 9.90
C ILE A 66 0.57 19.55 10.45
N VAL A 67 0.81 20.78 10.85
CA VAL A 67 2.03 21.14 11.58
C VAL A 67 1.68 21.33 13.04
N LYS A 68 2.26 20.49 13.90
CA LYS A 68 2.13 20.59 15.36
C LYS A 68 3.52 20.57 15.98
N ASP A 69 3.81 21.51 16.88
CA ASP A 69 5.10 21.63 17.57
C ASP A 69 6.29 21.63 16.60
N LYS A 70 6.16 22.38 15.49
CA LYS A 70 7.15 22.46 14.39
C LYS A 70 7.41 21.12 13.68
N LYS A 71 6.59 20.10 13.90
CA LYS A 71 6.69 18.81 13.24
C LYS A 71 5.54 18.64 12.26
N LEU A 72 5.89 18.19 11.05
CA LEU A 72 4.90 17.77 10.06
C LEU A 72 4.33 16.41 10.46
N ILE A 73 3.01 16.35 10.57
CA ILE A 73 2.26 15.12 10.84
C ILE A 73 1.42 14.82 9.61
N GLU A 74 1.63 13.66 9.03
CA GLU A 74 0.94 13.17 7.84
C GLU A 74 0.67 11.66 7.95
N PHE A 75 -0.16 11.13 7.07
CA PHE A 75 -0.26 9.69 6.88
C PHE A 75 0.95 9.20 6.08
N ASP A 76 1.48 8.05 6.46
CA ASP A 76 2.63 7.42 5.84
C ASP A 76 2.26 6.58 4.63
N GLY A 77 1.01 6.12 4.60
CA GLY A 77 0.52 5.23 3.56
C GLY A 77 -0.99 5.03 3.57
N MET A 78 -1.43 4.13 2.73
CA MET A 78 -2.83 3.80 2.49
C MET A 78 -3.09 2.31 2.67
N TRP A 79 -4.32 1.98 3.05
CA TRP A 79 -4.82 0.61 3.12
C TRP A 79 -5.96 0.43 2.13
N SER A 80 -5.78 -0.44 1.14
CA SER A 80 -6.83 -0.89 0.25
C SER A 80 -7.61 -2.01 0.92
N SER A 81 -8.76 -1.68 1.48
CA SER A 81 -9.64 -2.61 2.20
C SER A 81 -10.60 -3.30 1.25
N SER A 82 -10.79 -4.61 1.40
CA SER A 82 -11.76 -5.38 0.63
C SER A 82 -13.20 -4.95 0.90
N LEU A 83 -13.49 -4.53 2.14
CA LEU A 83 -14.80 -4.05 2.54
C LEU A 83 -15.20 -2.78 1.78
N THR A 84 -14.35 -1.78 1.77
CA THR A 84 -14.65 -0.49 1.10
C THR A 84 -14.57 -0.61 -0.41
N ASP A 85 -13.64 -1.41 -0.95
CA ASP A 85 -13.58 -1.73 -2.38
C ASP A 85 -14.89 -2.37 -2.87
N SER A 86 -15.48 -3.27 -2.09
CA SER A 86 -16.76 -3.90 -2.41
C SER A 86 -17.93 -2.91 -2.23
N ALA A 87 -17.96 -2.20 -1.10
CA ALA A 87 -19.05 -1.27 -0.76
C ALA A 87 -19.21 -0.13 -1.77
N THR A 88 -18.11 0.41 -2.29
CA THR A 88 -18.14 1.47 -3.31
C THR A 88 -18.73 1.01 -4.65
N ARG A 89 -18.82 -0.29 -4.85
CA ARG A 89 -19.45 -0.92 -6.04
C ARG A 89 -20.83 -1.51 -5.75
N GLY A 90 -21.37 -1.26 -4.54
CA GLY A 90 -22.65 -1.83 -4.11
C GLY A 90 -22.60 -3.35 -3.94
N LEU A 91 -21.43 -3.94 -3.76
CA LEU A 91 -21.25 -5.37 -3.58
C LEU A 91 -21.03 -5.72 -2.12
N PRO A 92 -21.49 -6.92 -1.67
CA PRO A 92 -21.16 -7.41 -0.34
C PRO A 92 -19.69 -7.81 -0.25
N ASP A 93 -19.09 -7.64 0.94
CA ASP A 93 -17.72 -8.02 1.22
C ASP A 93 -17.59 -9.54 1.50
N ASN A 94 -17.78 -10.33 0.46
CA ASN A 94 -17.76 -11.78 0.48
C ASN A 94 -16.93 -12.40 -0.66
N SER A 95 -15.93 -11.67 -1.13
CA SER A 95 -15.10 -12.02 -2.29
C SER A 95 -15.85 -12.01 -3.63
N SER A 96 -17.02 -11.37 -3.70
CA SER A 96 -17.73 -11.15 -4.99
C SER A 96 -16.93 -10.23 -5.92
N LEU A 97 -16.15 -9.32 -5.37
CA LEU A 97 -15.22 -8.49 -6.12
C LEU A 97 -13.88 -9.23 -6.30
N SER A 98 -13.52 -9.53 -7.54
CA SER A 98 -12.28 -10.26 -7.85
C SER A 98 -11.02 -9.45 -7.53
N PHE A 99 -9.92 -10.13 -7.24
CA PHE A 99 -8.62 -9.49 -7.06
C PHE A 99 -8.18 -8.68 -8.29
N SER A 100 -8.47 -9.15 -9.49
CA SER A 100 -8.14 -8.42 -10.72
C SER A 100 -8.83 -7.06 -10.80
N ALA A 101 -10.13 -7.00 -10.45
CA ALA A 101 -10.87 -5.75 -10.41
C ALA A 101 -10.34 -4.81 -9.30
N ARG A 102 -9.94 -5.35 -8.15
CA ARG A 102 -9.34 -4.58 -7.06
C ARG A 102 -7.95 -4.04 -7.44
N ILE A 103 -7.12 -4.85 -8.11
CA ILE A 103 -5.80 -4.41 -8.61
C ILE A 103 -5.94 -3.27 -9.62
N SER A 104 -6.94 -3.32 -10.50
CA SER A 104 -7.21 -2.22 -11.44
C SER A 104 -7.47 -0.90 -10.71
N SER A 105 -8.32 -0.91 -9.68
CA SER A 105 -8.58 0.30 -8.87
C SER A 105 -7.38 0.74 -8.04
N LEU A 106 -6.57 -0.23 -7.62
CA LEU A 106 -5.31 0.06 -6.93
C LEU A 106 -4.34 0.84 -7.82
N GLN A 107 -4.28 0.54 -9.12
CA GLN A 107 -3.44 1.27 -10.08
C GLN A 107 -3.82 2.75 -10.14
N ASP A 108 -5.12 3.07 -10.18
CA ASP A 108 -5.60 4.45 -10.15
C ASP A 108 -5.14 5.21 -8.88
N MET A 109 -5.07 4.53 -7.74
CA MET A 109 -4.52 5.11 -6.51
C MET A 109 -3.00 5.30 -6.59
N LEU A 110 -2.29 4.35 -7.18
CA LEU A 110 -0.84 4.40 -7.33
C LEU A 110 -0.39 5.56 -8.22
N ASP A 111 -1.21 5.97 -9.16
CA ASP A 111 -0.93 7.08 -10.07
C ASP A 111 -0.99 8.46 -9.39
N VAL A 112 -1.75 8.60 -8.30
CA VAL A 112 -1.92 9.88 -7.60
C VAL A 112 -1.05 10.02 -6.36
N THR A 113 -0.31 8.99 -5.95
CA THR A 113 0.50 9.01 -4.74
C THR A 113 1.82 8.26 -4.89
N SER A 114 2.83 8.75 -4.18
CA SER A 114 4.09 8.00 -3.95
C SER A 114 4.09 7.27 -2.60
N LYS A 115 3.04 7.41 -1.77
CA LYS A 115 2.97 6.77 -0.45
C LYS A 115 2.87 5.25 -0.58
N LEU A 116 3.23 4.54 0.47
CA LEU A 116 3.09 3.09 0.52
C LEU A 116 1.62 2.67 0.49
N ILE A 117 1.36 1.48 -0.06
CA ILE A 117 0.04 0.85 0.01
C ILE A 117 0.17 -0.53 0.66
N VAL A 118 -0.74 -0.79 1.59
CA VAL A 118 -1.00 -2.10 2.16
C VAL A 118 -2.30 -2.63 1.55
N PHE A 119 -2.27 -3.83 1.01
CA PHE A 119 -3.41 -4.44 0.34
C PHE A 119 -4.04 -5.53 1.21
N ASP A 120 -5.35 -5.48 1.41
CA ASP A 120 -6.12 -6.52 2.07
C ASP A 120 -6.41 -7.64 1.08
N ALA A 121 -5.78 -8.77 1.26
CA ALA A 121 -5.94 -9.95 0.41
C ALA A 121 -6.95 -10.97 0.97
N ASP A 122 -7.81 -10.57 1.90
CA ASP A 122 -8.75 -11.50 2.55
C ASP A 122 -8.00 -12.73 3.11
N ASN A 123 -8.47 -13.93 2.81
CA ASN A 123 -7.75 -15.15 3.12
C ASN A 123 -6.73 -15.58 2.05
N GLY A 124 -6.45 -14.72 1.05
CA GLY A 124 -5.54 -14.98 -0.07
C GLY A 124 -6.11 -15.85 -1.19
N GLY A 125 -7.38 -16.27 -1.10
CA GLY A 125 -8.01 -17.12 -2.11
C GLY A 125 -7.41 -18.53 -2.20
N GLN A 126 -7.40 -19.08 -3.41
CA GLN A 126 -6.84 -20.40 -3.68
C GLN A 126 -5.33 -20.36 -3.61
N ILE A 127 -4.73 -21.34 -2.91
CA ILE A 127 -3.30 -21.39 -2.63
C ILE A 127 -2.45 -21.44 -3.91
N GLU A 128 -2.95 -22.03 -4.97
CA GLU A 128 -2.28 -22.14 -6.28
C GLU A 128 -2.22 -20.80 -7.00
N HIS A 129 -3.18 -19.90 -6.74
CA HIS A 129 -3.26 -18.58 -7.36
C HIS A 129 -2.51 -17.50 -6.56
N LEU A 130 -2.23 -17.76 -5.29
CA LEU A 130 -1.64 -16.79 -4.38
C LEU A 130 -0.26 -16.25 -4.83
N PRO A 131 0.67 -17.07 -5.37
CA PRO A 131 1.94 -16.54 -5.89
C PRO A 131 1.75 -15.55 -7.05
N PHE A 132 0.72 -15.76 -7.89
CA PHE A 132 0.42 -14.86 -9.01
C PHE A 132 -0.17 -13.54 -8.52
N LEU A 133 -1.06 -13.60 -7.51
CA LEU A 133 -1.61 -12.41 -6.86
C LEU A 133 -0.48 -11.57 -6.26
N VAL A 134 0.37 -12.17 -5.44
CA VAL A 134 1.48 -11.47 -4.77
C VAL A 134 2.44 -10.85 -5.79
N ARG A 135 2.80 -11.59 -6.85
CA ARG A 135 3.64 -11.07 -7.93
C ARG A 135 3.00 -9.88 -8.65
N SER A 136 1.68 -9.90 -8.86
CA SER A 136 0.97 -8.77 -9.48
C SER A 136 0.97 -7.54 -8.58
N LEU A 137 0.75 -7.71 -7.28
CA LEU A 137 0.79 -6.64 -6.29
C LEU A 137 2.20 -6.06 -6.14
N GLU A 138 3.22 -6.91 -6.10
CA GLU A 138 4.62 -6.50 -6.03
C GLU A 138 5.03 -5.67 -7.26
N ARG A 139 4.69 -6.12 -8.46
CA ARG A 139 4.92 -5.37 -9.71
C ARG A 139 4.21 -4.02 -9.74
N SER A 140 3.04 -3.92 -9.11
CA SER A 140 2.32 -2.66 -8.95
C SER A 140 2.96 -1.75 -7.89
N GLY A 141 3.88 -2.26 -7.06
CA GLY A 141 4.54 -1.48 -6.01
C GLY A 141 3.81 -1.49 -4.66
N VAL A 142 2.99 -2.50 -4.38
CA VAL A 142 2.38 -2.71 -3.06
C VAL A 142 3.45 -3.07 -2.04
N SER A 143 3.43 -2.40 -0.89
CA SER A 143 4.48 -2.56 0.15
C SER A 143 4.23 -3.71 1.10
N ALA A 144 2.99 -4.13 1.27
CA ALA A 144 2.61 -5.25 2.13
C ALA A 144 1.21 -5.76 1.77
N ILE A 145 0.94 -7.00 2.14
CA ILE A 145 -0.39 -7.60 2.10
C ILE A 145 -0.83 -7.99 3.51
N ILE A 146 -2.13 -7.89 3.75
CA ILE A 146 -2.78 -8.45 4.94
C ILE A 146 -3.48 -9.71 4.49
N MET A 147 -3.24 -10.82 5.17
CA MET A 147 -3.96 -12.07 4.95
C MET A 147 -4.58 -12.57 6.24
N GLU A 148 -5.83 -12.94 6.16
CA GLU A 148 -6.56 -13.54 7.28
C GLU A 148 -6.35 -15.06 7.30
N ASP A 149 -6.16 -15.61 8.49
CA ASP A 149 -6.08 -17.05 8.75
C ASP A 149 -7.48 -17.70 8.79
N LYS A 150 -8.34 -17.33 7.84
CA LYS A 150 -9.70 -17.86 7.71
C LYS A 150 -9.78 -18.90 6.59
N ILE A 151 -10.59 -19.93 6.81
CA ILE A 151 -10.91 -20.96 5.82
C ILE A 151 -12.35 -20.86 5.34
N GLY A 152 -12.56 -21.31 4.09
CA GLY A 152 -13.87 -21.30 3.45
C GLY A 152 -14.17 -19.95 2.77
N LEU A 153 -15.42 -19.78 2.39
CA LEU A 153 -15.88 -18.57 1.72
C LEU A 153 -15.90 -17.40 2.72
N LYS A 154 -15.44 -16.26 2.26
CA LYS A 154 -15.51 -15.02 3.02
C LYS A 154 -16.98 -14.68 3.32
N LYS A 155 -17.25 -14.31 4.56
CA LYS A 155 -18.55 -13.85 5.02
C LYS A 155 -18.48 -12.36 5.26
N ASN A 156 -19.53 -11.64 4.87
CA ASN A 156 -19.60 -10.20 5.10
C ASN A 156 -19.67 -9.91 6.60
N SER A 157 -18.64 -9.27 7.14
CA SER A 157 -18.52 -8.92 8.56
C SER A 157 -19.62 -7.97 9.06
N LEU A 158 -20.34 -7.28 8.18
CA LEU A 158 -21.42 -6.36 8.53
C LEU A 158 -22.77 -7.05 8.78
N PHE A 159 -22.94 -8.33 8.41
CA PHE A 159 -24.18 -9.05 8.61
C PHE A 159 -24.20 -9.86 9.91
N LYS A 160 -25.14 -9.53 10.80
CA LYS A 160 -25.24 -10.09 12.15
C LYS A 160 -25.49 -11.62 12.22
N ASN A 161 -26.06 -12.23 11.19
CA ASN A 161 -26.50 -13.64 11.20
C ASN A 161 -25.49 -14.59 10.53
N GLN A 162 -24.26 -14.20 10.37
CA GLN A 162 -23.25 -15.07 9.81
C GLN A 162 -22.55 -15.86 10.92
N SER A 163 -22.68 -17.20 10.89
CA SER A 163 -21.89 -18.09 11.74
C SER A 163 -20.41 -17.70 11.63
N GLY A 164 -19.71 -17.66 12.76
CA GLY A 164 -18.33 -17.19 12.84
C GLY A 164 -17.42 -17.77 11.76
N ALA A 165 -16.46 -17.00 11.31
CA ALA A 165 -15.44 -17.48 10.40
C ALA A 165 -14.67 -18.63 11.06
N LYS A 166 -14.39 -19.70 10.33
CA LYS A 166 -13.51 -20.76 10.79
C LYS A 166 -12.07 -20.30 10.62
N GLN A 167 -11.32 -20.36 11.70
CA GLN A 167 -9.88 -20.09 11.68
C GLN A 167 -9.12 -21.29 11.10
N ASP A 168 -8.10 -21.04 10.29
CA ASP A 168 -7.19 -22.05 9.77
C ASP A 168 -6.26 -22.57 10.90
N LYS A 169 -5.76 -23.78 10.73
CA LYS A 169 -4.73 -24.29 11.64
C LYS A 169 -3.43 -23.51 11.40
N PRO A 170 -2.70 -23.10 12.45
CA PRO A 170 -1.48 -22.31 12.28
C PRO A 170 -0.46 -22.92 11.31
N ASN A 171 -0.29 -24.25 11.34
CA ASN A 171 0.62 -24.95 10.46
C ASN A 171 0.19 -24.93 8.97
N ASP A 172 -1.10 -24.96 8.70
CA ASP A 172 -1.63 -24.93 7.34
C ASP A 172 -1.58 -23.53 6.78
N PHE A 173 -1.91 -22.52 7.59
CA PHE A 173 -1.72 -21.12 7.23
C PHE A 173 -0.23 -20.79 6.99
N ALA A 174 0.68 -21.30 7.84
CA ALA A 174 2.11 -21.13 7.63
C ALA A 174 2.61 -21.75 6.32
N LYS A 175 2.08 -22.92 5.91
CA LYS A 175 2.36 -23.50 4.58
C LYS A 175 1.88 -22.61 3.45
N LYS A 176 0.70 -21.99 3.61
CA LYS A 176 0.15 -21.03 2.65
C LYS A 176 1.06 -19.82 2.47
N ILE A 177 1.51 -19.23 3.59
CA ILE A 177 2.47 -18.10 3.58
C ILE A 177 3.80 -18.48 2.92
N LYS A 178 4.30 -19.70 3.14
CA LYS A 178 5.57 -20.16 2.54
C LYS A 178 5.52 -20.36 1.02
N LYS A 179 4.36 -20.29 0.40
CA LYS A 179 4.19 -20.39 -1.06
C LYS A 179 4.46 -19.08 -1.79
N ILE A 180 4.52 -17.97 -1.07
CA ILE A 180 4.78 -16.60 -1.56
C ILE A 180 6.17 -16.09 -1.06
#